data_f48407c62412b5d72821174080c1fb40
#
_entry.id   f48407c62412b5d72821174080c1fb40
#
_cell.length_a   1.000
_cell.length_b   1.000
_cell.length_c   1.000
_cell.angle_alpha   90.00
_cell.angle_beta   90.00
_cell.angle_gamma   90.00
#
_symmetry.space_group_name_H-M   'P 1'
#
loop_
_entity.id
_entity.type
_entity.pdbx_description
1 polymer ?
#
loop_
_entity_poly.entity_id
_entity_poly.type
_entity_poly.pdbx_seq_one_letter_code
_entity_poly.pdbx_strand_id
1 'polypeptide(L)'
;MVLTAPAPVILIPEVIFLLISFIRAVILLVTVMLSLRLMGKRQIGELQPTELVTTILLSEIAVVPMQDNDIPMLNSLVAVCVLVGIEILLGAVSVKSDRFRSVLQGNSVILINDGVLDQKNMKKLRYNLDDVLEALRQKNVFDIADVQYAFAETNGSLSVLLKPEKRPLSAAQAGKTPEDAGVASALVMDGKMIGRRLPESGVTPERLRRIIEKTGVRQEDIFLLTVNKQGQVNVIEREKGQ
;
A
#
# COMPACT_ATOMS: atom_id res chain seq x y z
N MET A 1 -60.16 35.59 -8.47
CA MET A 1 -59.08 34.78 -9.03
C MET A 1 -58.01 34.66 -7.94
N VAL A 2 -58.17 33.63 -7.10
CA VAL A 2 -57.30 33.41 -5.94
C VAL A 2 -56.21 32.43 -6.36
N LEU A 3 -54.98 32.93 -6.47
CA LEU A 3 -53.80 32.09 -6.65
C LEU A 3 -53.52 31.41 -5.31
N THR A 4 -53.89 30.14 -5.20
CA THR A 4 -53.37 29.24 -4.14
C THR A 4 -51.96 28.83 -4.49
N ALA A 5 -50.99 29.30 -3.69
CA ALA A 5 -49.63 28.83 -3.74
C ALA A 5 -49.60 27.34 -3.41
N PRO A 6 -48.86 26.52 -4.13
CA PRO A 6 -48.72 25.10 -3.75
C PRO A 6 -47.89 25.00 -2.47
N ALA A 7 -48.42 24.21 -1.53
CA ALA A 7 -47.86 24.00 -0.23
C ALA A 7 -46.47 23.29 -0.30
N PRO A 8 -45.56 23.53 0.67
CA PRO A 8 -44.20 22.98 0.71
C PRO A 8 -44.13 21.54 1.26
N VAL A 9 -45.02 20.64 0.78
CA VAL A 9 -45.16 19.28 1.32
C VAL A 9 -44.20 18.28 0.69
N ILE A 10 -43.50 18.66 -0.41
CA ILE A 10 -42.64 17.72 -1.20
C ILE A 10 -41.18 17.66 -0.71
N LEU A 11 -40.70 18.65 0.03
CA LEU A 11 -39.28 18.73 0.43
C LEU A 11 -38.87 17.79 1.58
N ILE A 12 -39.76 17.41 2.47
CA ILE A 12 -39.45 16.62 3.66
C ILE A 12 -39.06 15.16 3.32
N PRO A 13 -39.79 14.43 2.45
CA PRO A 13 -39.41 13.06 2.11
C PRO A 13 -38.09 12.98 1.32
N GLU A 14 -37.81 13.97 0.46
CA GLU A 14 -36.54 14.02 -0.28
C GLU A 14 -35.34 14.29 0.63
N VAL A 15 -35.46 15.17 1.61
CA VAL A 15 -34.43 15.44 2.61
C VAL A 15 -34.15 14.21 3.47
N ILE A 16 -35.23 13.52 3.91
CA ILE A 16 -35.07 12.26 4.67
C ILE A 16 -34.36 11.19 3.83
N PHE A 17 -34.74 11.05 2.56
CA PHE A 17 -34.08 10.11 1.63
C PHE A 17 -32.61 10.41 1.49
N LEU A 18 -32.23 11.67 1.26
CA LEU A 18 -30.83 12.11 1.16
C LEU A 18 -30.06 11.85 2.46
N LEU A 19 -30.68 12.10 3.63
CA LEU A 19 -30.05 11.86 4.91
C LEU A 19 -29.79 10.36 5.15
N ILE A 20 -30.77 9.51 4.81
CA ILE A 20 -30.62 8.05 4.90
C ILE A 20 -29.48 7.58 4.00
N SER A 21 -29.45 8.03 2.74
CA SER A 21 -28.39 7.68 1.79
C SER A 21 -27.01 8.14 2.27
N PHE A 22 -26.91 9.33 2.85
CA PHE A 22 -25.68 9.85 3.44
C PHE A 22 -25.18 8.97 4.61
N ILE A 23 -26.07 8.63 5.55
CA ILE A 23 -25.73 7.78 6.70
C ILE A 23 -25.27 6.40 6.21
N ARG A 24 -25.99 5.79 5.25
CA ARG A 24 -25.61 4.51 4.63
C ARG A 24 -24.23 4.58 4.00
N ALA A 25 -23.96 5.64 3.23
CA ALA A 25 -22.66 5.85 2.59
C ALA A 25 -21.51 5.90 3.60
N VAL A 26 -21.69 6.63 4.71
CA VAL A 26 -20.67 6.72 5.78
C VAL A 26 -20.43 5.36 6.43
N ILE A 27 -21.49 4.63 6.77
CA ILE A 27 -21.36 3.30 7.41
C ILE A 27 -20.66 2.33 6.48
N LEU A 28 -21.07 2.29 5.21
CA LEU A 28 -20.46 1.38 4.21
C LEU A 28 -19.01 1.75 3.90
N LEU A 29 -18.70 3.05 3.80
CA LEU A 29 -17.32 3.51 3.65
C LEU A 29 -16.45 3.01 4.81
N VAL A 30 -16.88 3.21 6.04
CA VAL A 30 -16.14 2.74 7.23
C VAL A 30 -16.01 1.22 7.21
N THR A 31 -17.08 0.50 6.85
CA THR A 31 -17.05 -0.97 6.73
C THR A 31 -16.05 -1.44 5.70
N VAL A 32 -16.02 -0.85 4.50
CA VAL A 32 -15.05 -1.19 3.45
C VAL A 32 -13.63 -0.86 3.89
N MET A 33 -13.39 0.31 4.49
CA MET A 33 -12.06 0.68 5.00
C MET A 33 -11.55 -0.30 6.07
N LEU A 34 -12.41 -0.72 7.00
CA LEU A 34 -12.07 -1.71 8.01
C LEU A 34 -11.80 -3.09 7.37
N SER A 35 -12.61 -3.47 6.39
CA SER A 35 -12.45 -4.70 5.62
C SER A 35 -11.09 -4.78 4.94
N LEU A 36 -10.73 -3.74 4.18
CA LEU A 36 -9.41 -3.63 3.54
C LEU A 36 -8.27 -3.68 4.55
N ARG A 37 -8.45 -3.08 5.72
CA ARG A 37 -7.45 -3.12 6.79
C ARG A 37 -7.29 -4.51 7.40
N LEU A 38 -8.36 -5.27 7.54
CA LEU A 38 -8.36 -6.66 8.06
C LEU A 38 -7.72 -7.63 7.07
N MET A 39 -7.94 -7.44 5.77
CA MET A 39 -7.35 -8.25 4.70
C MET A 39 -5.82 -8.09 4.59
N GLY A 40 -5.23 -7.03 5.17
CA GLY A 40 -3.78 -6.89 5.34
C GLY A 40 -3.15 -5.75 4.56
N LYS A 41 -1.82 -5.54 4.79
CA LYS A 41 -1.09 -4.38 4.25
C LYS A 41 -0.62 -4.52 2.79
N ARG A 42 -0.79 -5.68 2.18
CA ARG A 42 -0.30 -5.96 0.82
C ARG A 42 -1.06 -5.22 -0.28
N GLN A 43 -2.28 -4.77 0.01
CA GLN A 43 -3.24 -4.32 -0.99
C GLN A 43 -2.94 -2.98 -1.68
N ILE A 44 -1.99 -2.18 -1.22
CA ILE A 44 -1.85 -0.80 -1.72
C ILE A 44 -0.73 -0.64 -2.76
N GLY A 45 0.19 -1.61 -2.88
CA GLY A 45 1.34 -1.45 -3.76
C GLY A 45 1.40 -2.44 -4.94
N GLU A 46 1.00 -3.69 -4.75
CA GLU A 46 1.11 -4.75 -5.75
C GLU A 46 -0.03 -5.75 -5.52
N LEU A 47 -1.23 -5.40 -6.01
CA LEU A 47 -2.41 -6.27 -5.93
C LEU A 47 -2.18 -7.56 -6.69
N GLN A 48 -2.42 -8.70 -6.03
CA GLN A 48 -2.54 -9.97 -6.71
C GLN A 48 -3.88 -10.04 -7.46
N PRO A 49 -3.99 -10.83 -8.54
CA PRO A 49 -5.24 -10.94 -9.30
C PRO A 49 -6.46 -11.30 -8.46
N THR A 50 -6.29 -12.16 -7.46
CA THR A 50 -7.37 -12.56 -6.52
C THR A 50 -7.81 -11.40 -5.63
N GLU A 51 -6.87 -10.63 -5.08
CA GLU A 51 -7.15 -9.46 -4.25
C GLU A 51 -7.87 -8.36 -5.05
N LEU A 52 -7.51 -8.19 -6.33
CA LEU A 52 -8.17 -7.26 -7.24
C LEU A 52 -9.64 -7.64 -7.41
N VAL A 53 -9.94 -8.92 -7.70
CA VAL A 53 -11.30 -9.42 -7.86
C VAL A 53 -12.11 -9.19 -6.57
N THR A 54 -11.56 -9.53 -5.42
CA THR A 54 -12.22 -9.34 -4.13
C THR A 54 -12.50 -7.85 -3.87
N THR A 55 -11.57 -6.96 -4.20
CA THR A 55 -11.74 -5.51 -4.03
C THR A 55 -12.86 -4.97 -4.92
N ILE A 56 -12.94 -5.42 -6.18
CA ILE A 56 -14.01 -5.03 -7.10
C ILE A 56 -15.37 -5.51 -6.57
N LEU A 57 -15.48 -6.80 -6.18
CA LEU A 57 -16.71 -7.34 -5.63
C LEU A 57 -17.15 -6.62 -4.35
N LEU A 58 -16.19 -6.26 -3.48
CA LEU A 58 -16.46 -5.52 -2.26
C LEU A 58 -17.06 -4.14 -2.56
N SER A 59 -16.51 -3.44 -3.56
CA SER A 59 -17.02 -2.15 -4.01
C SER A 59 -18.42 -2.23 -4.59
N GLU A 60 -18.68 -3.23 -5.43
CA GLU A 60 -20.01 -3.45 -6.03
C GLU A 60 -21.07 -3.74 -4.95
N ILE A 61 -20.79 -4.62 -4.00
CA ILE A 61 -21.71 -4.96 -2.91
C ILE A 61 -21.98 -3.75 -2.01
N ALA A 62 -20.99 -2.91 -1.77
CA ALA A 62 -21.16 -1.71 -0.96
C ALA A 62 -22.06 -0.65 -1.62
N VAL A 63 -22.03 -0.55 -2.96
CA VAL A 63 -22.78 0.46 -3.70
C VAL A 63 -24.29 0.15 -3.76
N VAL A 64 -24.67 -1.12 -3.79
CA VAL A 64 -26.07 -1.56 -3.96
C VAL A 64 -27.06 -0.87 -2.99
N PRO A 65 -26.87 -0.88 -1.65
CA PRO A 65 -27.83 -0.24 -0.73
C PRO A 65 -27.70 1.30 -0.67
N MET A 66 -26.72 1.87 -1.37
CA MET A 66 -26.64 3.33 -1.55
C MET A 66 -27.52 3.81 -2.70
N GLN A 67 -27.67 2.98 -3.74
CA GLN A 67 -28.47 3.29 -4.92
C GLN A 67 -29.96 3.03 -4.70
N ASP A 68 -30.27 2.04 -3.89
CA ASP A 68 -31.65 1.61 -3.63
C ASP A 68 -31.91 1.51 -2.11
N ASN A 69 -32.76 2.39 -1.59
CA ASN A 69 -33.12 2.43 -0.18
C ASN A 69 -34.05 1.30 0.25
N ASP A 70 -34.71 0.61 -0.67
CA ASP A 70 -35.55 -0.55 -0.37
C ASP A 70 -34.70 -1.79 -0.06
N ILE A 71 -33.45 -1.79 -0.44
CA ILE A 71 -32.51 -2.87 -0.11
C ILE A 71 -32.00 -2.70 1.32
N PRO A 72 -32.21 -3.70 2.20
CA PRO A 72 -31.69 -3.66 3.55
C PRO A 72 -30.15 -3.60 3.57
N MET A 73 -29.59 -2.58 4.22
CA MET A 73 -28.14 -2.41 4.36
C MET A 73 -27.46 -3.64 5.00
N LEU A 74 -28.17 -4.37 5.86
CA LEU A 74 -27.69 -5.57 6.53
C LEU A 74 -27.26 -6.66 5.51
N ASN A 75 -27.95 -6.77 4.38
CA ASN A 75 -27.60 -7.76 3.34
C ASN A 75 -26.20 -7.50 2.79
N SER A 76 -25.87 -6.26 2.50
CA SER A 76 -24.53 -5.89 2.03
C SER A 76 -23.47 -6.04 3.13
N LEU A 77 -23.77 -5.71 4.37
CA LEU A 77 -22.86 -5.92 5.50
C LEU A 77 -22.51 -7.40 5.67
N VAL A 78 -23.50 -8.29 5.61
CA VAL A 78 -23.28 -9.75 5.68
C VAL A 78 -22.43 -10.21 4.50
N ALA A 79 -22.75 -9.78 3.28
CA ALA A 79 -22.00 -10.18 2.09
C ALA A 79 -20.53 -9.70 2.15
N VAL A 80 -20.29 -8.47 2.61
CA VAL A 80 -18.94 -7.94 2.86
C VAL A 80 -18.20 -8.80 3.90
N CYS A 81 -18.84 -9.12 5.04
CA CYS A 81 -18.23 -9.95 6.07
C CYS A 81 -17.86 -11.35 5.56
N VAL A 82 -18.72 -11.95 4.73
CA VAL A 82 -18.44 -13.26 4.11
C VAL A 82 -17.25 -13.18 3.16
N LEU A 83 -17.21 -12.18 2.27
CA LEU A 83 -16.08 -12.00 1.35
C LEU A 83 -14.76 -11.79 2.09
N VAL A 84 -14.74 -10.91 3.08
CA VAL A 84 -13.57 -10.65 3.91
C VAL A 84 -13.13 -11.90 4.67
N GLY A 85 -14.09 -12.64 5.23
CA GLY A 85 -13.83 -13.90 5.91
C GLY A 85 -13.20 -14.95 5.00
N ILE A 86 -13.72 -15.09 3.77
CA ILE A 86 -13.15 -15.98 2.75
C ILE A 86 -11.72 -15.55 2.40
N GLU A 87 -11.48 -14.27 2.16
CA GLU A 87 -10.16 -13.75 1.80
C GLU A 87 -9.12 -14.01 2.90
N ILE A 88 -9.49 -13.75 4.16
CA ILE A 88 -8.63 -14.06 5.32
C ILE A 88 -8.33 -15.56 5.40
N LEU A 89 -9.34 -16.40 5.16
CA LEU A 89 -9.19 -17.86 5.16
C LEU A 89 -8.27 -18.33 4.03
N LEU A 90 -8.47 -17.83 2.80
CA LEU A 90 -7.61 -18.12 1.67
C LEU A 90 -6.16 -17.70 1.94
N GLY A 91 -5.95 -16.53 2.51
CA GLY A 91 -4.64 -16.06 2.95
C GLY A 91 -4.00 -16.99 3.98
N ALA A 92 -4.75 -17.39 5.01
CA ALA A 92 -4.25 -18.29 6.06
C ALA A 92 -3.90 -19.69 5.52
N VAL A 93 -4.69 -20.23 4.59
CA VAL A 93 -4.41 -21.52 3.94
C VAL A 93 -3.21 -21.41 3.01
N SER A 94 -3.07 -20.29 2.28
CA SER A 94 -1.93 -20.04 1.37
C SER A 94 -0.59 -19.98 2.12
N VAL A 95 -0.57 -19.51 3.36
CA VAL A 95 0.63 -19.51 4.22
C VAL A 95 1.02 -20.95 4.62
N LYS A 96 0.04 -21.84 4.80
CA LYS A 96 0.27 -23.22 5.27
C LYS A 96 0.54 -24.21 4.15
N SER A 97 0.12 -23.93 2.93
CA SER A 97 0.17 -24.89 1.81
C SER A 97 0.74 -24.25 0.54
N ASP A 98 1.95 -24.64 0.17
CA ASP A 98 2.61 -24.20 -1.08
C ASP A 98 1.83 -24.60 -2.32
N ARG A 99 1.21 -25.81 -2.32
CA ARG A 99 0.39 -26.28 -3.44
C ARG A 99 -0.84 -25.40 -3.62
N PHE A 100 -1.52 -25.08 -2.54
CA PHE A 100 -2.70 -24.22 -2.56
C PHE A 100 -2.34 -22.82 -3.05
N ARG A 101 -1.25 -22.26 -2.53
CA ARG A 101 -0.73 -20.95 -2.95
C ARG A 101 -0.39 -20.93 -4.44
N SER A 102 0.29 -21.98 -4.94
CA SER A 102 0.64 -22.10 -6.36
C SER A 102 -0.57 -22.15 -7.28
N VAL A 103 -1.67 -22.80 -6.85
CA VAL A 103 -2.93 -22.85 -7.62
C VAL A 103 -3.66 -21.51 -7.58
N LEU A 104 -3.70 -20.86 -6.42
CA LEU A 104 -4.47 -19.63 -6.23
C LEU A 104 -3.77 -18.39 -6.81
N GLN A 105 -2.46 -18.25 -6.55
CA GLN A 105 -1.68 -17.07 -6.88
C GLN A 105 -0.75 -17.28 -8.08
N GLY A 106 -0.52 -18.52 -8.48
CA GLY A 106 0.47 -18.87 -9.48
C GLY A 106 1.90 -18.91 -8.90
N ASN A 107 2.87 -19.03 -9.80
CA ASN A 107 4.30 -19.00 -9.49
C ASN A 107 5.01 -18.04 -10.42
N SER A 108 6.10 -17.44 -9.95
CA SER A 108 7.00 -16.69 -10.82
C SER A 108 7.59 -17.61 -11.90
N VAL A 109 7.73 -17.11 -13.10
CA VAL A 109 8.23 -17.87 -14.27
C VAL A 109 9.47 -17.18 -14.84
N ILE A 110 10.51 -17.96 -15.07
CA ILE A 110 11.77 -17.46 -15.65
C ILE A 110 11.52 -17.13 -17.13
N LEU A 111 11.81 -15.89 -17.53
CA LEU A 111 11.80 -15.42 -18.91
C LEU A 111 13.21 -15.32 -19.51
N ILE A 112 14.20 -14.94 -18.71
CA ILE A 112 15.60 -14.94 -19.09
C ILE A 112 16.36 -15.79 -18.07
N ASN A 113 17.08 -16.80 -18.55
CA ASN A 113 17.85 -17.72 -17.76
C ASN A 113 19.31 -17.70 -18.21
N ASP A 114 20.20 -17.22 -17.35
CA ASP A 114 21.63 -17.05 -17.63
C ASP A 114 21.94 -16.32 -18.96
N GLY A 115 21.24 -15.19 -19.15
CA GLY A 115 21.35 -14.36 -20.35
C GLY A 115 20.63 -14.88 -21.60
N VAL A 116 19.95 -16.02 -21.51
CA VAL A 116 19.21 -16.64 -22.63
C VAL A 116 17.70 -16.49 -22.44
N LEU A 117 17.03 -15.97 -23.44
CA LEU A 117 15.57 -15.79 -23.45
C LEU A 117 14.86 -17.13 -23.61
N ASP A 118 13.98 -17.47 -22.66
CA ASP A 118 13.15 -18.68 -22.71
C ASP A 118 11.86 -18.46 -23.51
N GLN A 119 11.95 -18.72 -24.81
CA GLN A 119 10.81 -18.57 -25.74
C GLN A 119 9.62 -19.47 -25.38
N LYS A 120 9.87 -20.62 -24.72
CA LYS A 120 8.79 -21.56 -24.31
C LYS A 120 7.97 -20.94 -23.17
N ASN A 121 8.64 -20.39 -22.18
CA ASN A 121 7.99 -19.72 -21.07
C ASN A 121 7.29 -18.43 -21.53
N MET A 122 7.87 -17.67 -22.45
CA MET A 122 7.21 -16.52 -23.07
C MET A 122 5.87 -16.92 -23.70
N LYS A 123 5.85 -17.97 -24.55
CA LYS A 123 4.62 -18.48 -25.17
C LYS A 123 3.60 -18.92 -24.14
N LYS A 124 4.03 -19.62 -23.08
CA LYS A 124 3.15 -20.07 -21.98
C LYS A 124 2.47 -18.90 -21.28
N LEU A 125 3.20 -17.82 -21.06
CA LEU A 125 2.71 -16.60 -20.41
C LEU A 125 2.04 -15.61 -21.38
N ARG A 126 2.06 -15.91 -22.70
CA ARG A 126 1.58 -15.02 -23.76
C ARG A 126 2.32 -13.67 -23.80
N TYR A 127 3.60 -13.66 -23.42
CA TYR A 127 4.48 -12.52 -23.58
C TYR A 127 5.03 -12.49 -25.00
N ASN A 128 4.94 -11.34 -25.64
CA ASN A 128 5.70 -11.06 -26.85
C ASN A 128 7.05 -10.42 -26.51
N LEU A 129 7.90 -10.19 -27.50
CA LEU A 129 9.23 -9.61 -27.26
C LEU A 129 9.14 -8.15 -26.82
N ASP A 130 8.19 -7.41 -27.38
CA ASP A 130 7.98 -5.99 -27.02
C ASP A 130 7.55 -5.84 -25.57
N ASP A 131 6.69 -6.74 -25.04
CA ASP A 131 6.28 -6.78 -23.63
C ASP A 131 7.50 -6.96 -22.72
N VAL A 132 8.42 -7.88 -23.08
CA VAL A 132 9.64 -8.10 -22.28
C VAL A 132 10.54 -6.87 -22.30
N LEU A 133 10.74 -6.27 -23.46
CA LEU A 133 11.59 -5.07 -23.61
C LEU A 133 10.99 -3.88 -22.87
N GLU A 134 9.67 -3.71 -22.89
CA GLU A 134 8.96 -2.67 -22.13
C GLU A 134 9.13 -2.89 -20.64
N ALA A 135 8.87 -4.11 -20.14
CA ALA A 135 9.02 -4.45 -18.74
C ALA A 135 10.47 -4.27 -18.23
N LEU A 136 11.47 -4.54 -19.07
CA LEU A 136 12.87 -4.26 -18.76
C LEU A 136 13.13 -2.75 -18.63
N ARG A 137 12.61 -1.93 -19.56
CA ARG A 137 12.76 -0.46 -19.48
C ARG A 137 12.09 0.13 -18.22
N GLN A 138 10.97 -0.43 -17.78
CA GLN A 138 10.32 -0.05 -16.50
C GLN A 138 11.22 -0.33 -15.29
N LYS A 139 12.19 -1.26 -15.43
CA LYS A 139 13.21 -1.56 -14.42
C LYS A 139 14.54 -0.83 -14.67
N ASN A 140 14.54 0.19 -15.53
CA ASN A 140 15.74 0.94 -15.95
C ASN A 140 16.81 0.08 -16.64
N VAL A 141 16.40 -1.00 -17.29
CA VAL A 141 17.28 -1.86 -18.10
C VAL A 141 16.93 -1.67 -19.56
N PHE A 142 17.83 -1.05 -20.33
CA PHE A 142 17.59 -0.69 -21.73
C PHE A 142 18.19 -1.68 -22.72
N ASP A 143 19.13 -2.52 -22.27
CA ASP A 143 19.72 -3.56 -23.09
C ASP A 143 19.44 -4.93 -22.47
N ILE A 144 18.74 -5.79 -23.21
CA ILE A 144 18.47 -7.17 -22.80
C ILE A 144 19.75 -7.98 -22.63
N ALA A 145 20.84 -7.61 -23.34
CA ALA A 145 22.14 -8.25 -23.23
C ALA A 145 22.77 -8.07 -21.84
N ASP A 146 22.36 -7.07 -21.07
CA ASP A 146 22.83 -6.80 -19.71
C ASP A 146 22.16 -7.69 -18.65
N VAL A 147 21.09 -8.41 -19.02
CA VAL A 147 20.31 -9.23 -18.09
C VAL A 147 20.89 -10.63 -17.96
N GLN A 148 21.06 -11.09 -16.73
CA GLN A 148 21.41 -12.48 -16.43
C GLN A 148 20.15 -13.31 -16.17
N TYR A 149 19.26 -12.84 -15.29
CA TYR A 149 17.98 -13.49 -14.99
C TYR A 149 16.85 -12.49 -15.03
N ALA A 150 15.71 -12.90 -15.57
CA ALA A 150 14.47 -12.15 -15.47
C ALA A 150 13.31 -13.11 -15.13
N PHE A 151 12.47 -12.72 -14.15
CA PHE A 151 11.33 -13.48 -13.67
C PHE A 151 10.07 -12.67 -13.89
N ALA A 152 9.09 -13.24 -14.57
CA ALA A 152 7.72 -12.72 -14.54
C ALA A 152 7.07 -13.11 -13.21
N GLU A 153 6.70 -12.12 -12.43
CA GLU A 153 6.06 -12.30 -11.13
C GLU A 153 4.56 -12.53 -11.25
N THR A 154 3.95 -13.04 -10.18
CA THR A 154 2.52 -13.34 -10.15
C THR A 154 1.61 -12.11 -10.23
N ASN A 155 2.13 -10.93 -9.87
CA ASN A 155 1.45 -9.63 -10.00
C ASN A 155 1.63 -8.99 -11.38
N GLY A 156 2.32 -9.67 -12.33
CA GLY A 156 2.60 -9.16 -13.66
C GLY A 156 3.84 -8.26 -13.77
N SER A 157 4.54 -7.99 -12.66
CA SER A 157 5.80 -7.25 -12.70
C SER A 157 6.97 -8.13 -13.14
N LEU A 158 8.10 -7.50 -13.51
CA LEU A 158 9.33 -8.21 -13.87
C LEU A 158 10.38 -7.97 -12.80
N SER A 159 10.97 -9.07 -12.26
CA SER A 159 12.16 -9.02 -11.41
C SER A 159 13.39 -9.29 -12.27
N VAL A 160 14.41 -8.42 -12.19
CA VAL A 160 15.57 -8.47 -13.06
C VAL A 160 16.85 -8.53 -12.25
N LEU A 161 17.75 -9.46 -12.62
CA LEU A 161 19.12 -9.53 -12.13
C LEU A 161 20.08 -9.30 -13.30
N LEU A 162 20.88 -8.25 -13.21
CA LEU A 162 21.87 -7.90 -14.22
C LEU A 162 23.07 -8.86 -14.16
N LYS A 163 23.80 -8.97 -15.25
CA LYS A 163 25.11 -9.64 -15.31
C LYS A 163 26.08 -9.02 -14.30
N PRO A 164 27.01 -9.79 -13.73
CA PRO A 164 27.90 -9.29 -12.68
C PRO A 164 28.61 -7.98 -13.03
N GLU A 165 29.07 -7.85 -14.27
CA GLU A 165 29.80 -6.67 -14.79
C GLU A 165 28.93 -5.43 -14.99
N LYS A 166 27.57 -5.61 -14.94
CA LYS A 166 26.59 -4.54 -15.10
C LYS A 166 25.91 -4.16 -13.78
N ARG A 167 26.23 -4.86 -12.69
CA ARG A 167 25.66 -4.56 -11.36
C ARG A 167 26.34 -3.33 -10.75
N PRO A 168 25.59 -2.56 -9.96
CA PRO A 168 26.19 -1.50 -9.15
C PRO A 168 27.30 -2.07 -8.26
N LEU A 169 28.42 -1.37 -8.17
CA LEU A 169 29.52 -1.75 -7.31
C LEU A 169 29.10 -1.63 -5.84
N SER A 170 29.24 -2.70 -5.08
CA SER A 170 28.98 -2.63 -3.63
C SER A 170 30.14 -1.93 -2.91
N ALA A 171 29.84 -1.33 -1.74
CA ALA A 171 30.85 -0.70 -0.91
C ALA A 171 31.99 -1.67 -0.53
N ALA A 172 31.66 -2.95 -0.28
CA ALA A 172 32.62 -4.00 0.01
C ALA A 172 33.55 -4.28 -1.18
N GLN A 173 33.01 -4.34 -2.40
CA GLN A 173 33.83 -4.49 -3.63
C GLN A 173 34.71 -3.28 -3.89
N ALA A 174 34.29 -2.08 -3.46
CA ALA A 174 35.09 -0.86 -3.52
C ALA A 174 36.10 -0.75 -2.38
N GLY A 175 36.28 -1.78 -1.56
CA GLY A 175 37.18 -1.77 -0.40
C GLY A 175 36.74 -0.80 0.71
N LYS A 176 35.49 -0.38 0.72
CA LYS A 176 34.93 0.53 1.73
C LYS A 176 33.96 -0.22 2.64
N THR A 177 34.09 -0.01 3.93
CA THR A 177 33.11 -0.49 4.91
C THR A 177 32.42 0.75 5.50
N PRO A 178 31.32 1.22 4.91
CA PRO A 178 30.60 2.36 5.44
C PRO A 178 29.99 1.99 6.80
N GLU A 179 30.04 2.93 7.75
CA GLU A 179 29.33 2.77 9.00
C GLU A 179 27.81 2.74 8.74
N ASP A 180 27.13 1.76 9.35
CA ASP A 180 25.67 1.67 9.27
C ASP A 180 25.03 2.73 10.18
N ALA A 181 24.63 3.83 9.60
CA ALA A 181 23.86 4.87 10.31
C ALA A 181 22.45 4.40 10.70
N GLY A 182 22.01 3.26 10.17
CA GLY A 182 20.65 2.76 10.34
C GLY A 182 19.57 3.70 9.79
N VAL A 183 18.32 3.35 10.06
CA VAL A 183 17.18 4.16 9.64
C VAL A 183 16.96 5.30 10.64
N ALA A 184 16.87 6.53 10.14
CA ALA A 184 16.51 7.68 10.98
C ALA A 184 15.04 7.58 11.41
N SER A 185 14.80 7.57 12.73
CA SER A 185 13.46 7.51 13.31
C SER A 185 12.94 8.92 13.59
N ALA A 186 11.75 9.26 13.08
CA ALA A 186 11.09 10.52 13.42
C ALA A 186 10.53 10.45 14.85
N LEU A 187 11.10 11.23 15.76
CA LEU A 187 10.75 11.24 17.17
C LEU A 187 9.90 12.44 17.59
N VAL A 188 9.98 13.55 16.83
CA VAL A 188 9.07 14.70 16.97
C VAL A 188 8.50 15.01 15.60
N MET A 189 7.20 15.23 15.52
CA MET A 189 6.48 15.72 14.34
C MET A 189 5.46 16.77 14.78
N ASP A 190 5.41 17.88 14.07
CA ASP A 190 4.50 19.00 14.37
C ASP A 190 4.51 19.41 15.85
N GLY A 191 5.69 19.49 16.48
CA GLY A 191 5.84 19.85 17.88
C GLY A 191 5.48 18.74 18.88
N LYS A 192 5.02 17.56 18.42
CA LYS A 192 4.59 16.47 19.29
C LYS A 192 5.57 15.30 19.27
N MET A 193 5.92 14.80 20.46
CA MET A 193 6.74 13.59 20.59
C MET A 193 5.94 12.35 20.15
N ILE A 194 6.56 11.48 19.35
CA ILE A 194 5.95 10.22 18.89
C ILE A 194 6.39 9.08 19.81
N GLY A 195 5.74 8.95 20.96
CA GLY A 195 6.08 7.98 22.00
C GLY A 195 6.20 6.53 21.52
N ARG A 196 5.37 6.11 20.55
CA ARG A 196 5.37 4.74 20.00
C ARG A 196 6.65 4.38 19.23
N ARG A 197 7.42 5.36 18.75
CA ARG A 197 8.66 5.13 17.99
C ARG A 197 9.92 5.15 18.86
N LEU A 198 9.81 5.57 20.09
CA LEU A 198 10.94 5.64 21.02
C LEU A 198 11.58 4.27 21.29
N PRO A 199 10.80 3.20 21.58
CA PRO A 199 11.38 1.88 21.79
C PRO A 199 12.16 1.34 20.60
N GLU A 200 11.65 1.59 19.38
CA GLU A 200 12.28 1.14 18.14
C GLU A 200 13.57 1.89 17.82
N SER A 201 13.66 3.14 18.23
CA SER A 201 14.83 4.01 18.00
C SER A 201 15.95 3.84 19.03
N GLY A 202 15.69 3.14 20.14
CA GLY A 202 16.61 3.04 21.27
C GLY A 202 16.83 4.38 22.03
N VAL A 203 15.95 5.36 21.82
CA VAL A 203 16.00 6.67 22.46
C VAL A 203 14.95 6.72 23.59
N THR A 204 15.39 6.98 24.82
CA THR A 204 14.44 7.19 25.93
C THR A 204 13.81 8.58 25.88
N PRO A 205 12.63 8.77 26.51
CA PRO A 205 12.00 10.10 26.56
C PRO A 205 12.91 11.18 27.16
N GLU A 206 13.69 10.84 28.19
CA GLU A 206 14.62 11.75 28.82
C GLU A 206 15.77 12.13 27.89
N ARG A 207 16.28 11.15 27.13
CA ARG A 207 17.32 11.38 26.13
C ARG A 207 16.79 12.26 25.00
N LEU A 208 15.55 12.06 24.56
CA LEU A 208 14.92 12.89 23.53
C LEU A 208 14.77 14.34 24.01
N ARG A 209 14.35 14.59 25.26
CA ARG A 209 14.27 15.94 25.83
C ARG A 209 15.62 16.64 25.81
N ARG A 210 16.69 15.97 26.24
CA ARG A 210 18.05 16.50 26.17
C ARG A 210 18.52 16.78 24.73
N ILE A 211 18.10 15.98 23.78
CA ILE A 211 18.37 16.23 22.36
C ILE A 211 17.68 17.53 21.92
N ILE A 212 16.40 17.70 22.25
CA ILE A 212 15.63 18.89 21.91
C ILE A 212 16.28 20.13 22.55
N GLU A 213 16.62 20.08 23.82
CA GLU A 213 17.31 21.18 24.54
C GLU A 213 18.61 21.58 23.84
N LYS A 214 19.40 20.61 23.36
CA LYS A 214 20.66 20.87 22.66
C LYS A 214 20.48 21.51 21.28
N THR A 215 19.31 21.35 20.65
CA THR A 215 19.04 22.01 19.36
C THR A 215 18.81 23.52 19.50
N GLY A 216 18.49 24.01 20.70
CA GLY A 216 18.12 25.40 20.93
C GLY A 216 16.74 25.79 20.38
N VAL A 217 16.02 24.87 19.77
CA VAL A 217 14.68 25.07 19.19
C VAL A 217 13.63 24.61 20.18
N ARG A 218 12.58 25.40 20.39
CA ARG A 218 11.47 24.97 21.25
C ARG A 218 10.75 23.81 20.59
N GLN A 219 10.35 22.81 21.37
CA GLN A 219 9.69 21.61 20.83
C GLN A 219 8.50 21.93 19.93
N GLU A 220 7.70 22.93 20.26
CA GLU A 220 6.52 23.40 19.50
C GLU A 220 6.86 23.96 18.11
N ASP A 221 8.08 24.48 17.94
CA ASP A 221 8.60 25.04 16.71
C ASP A 221 9.29 23.98 15.83
N ILE A 222 9.46 22.75 16.35
CA ILE A 222 10.03 21.64 15.56
C ILE A 222 8.94 21.04 14.66
N PHE A 223 9.12 21.17 13.35
CA PHE A 223 8.29 20.48 12.36
C PHE A 223 8.63 18.99 12.29
N LEU A 224 9.94 18.65 12.22
CA LEU A 224 10.43 17.28 12.21
C LEU A 224 11.75 17.17 12.97
N LEU A 225 11.86 16.18 13.86
CA LEU A 225 13.13 15.77 14.45
C LEU A 225 13.32 14.28 14.23
N THR A 226 14.44 13.91 13.60
CA THR A 226 14.82 12.52 13.39
C THR A 226 16.15 12.20 14.08
N VAL A 227 16.29 10.94 14.53
CA VAL A 227 17.52 10.42 15.13
C VAL A 227 17.82 9.07 14.50
N ASN A 228 19.05 8.83 14.05
CA ASN A 228 19.50 7.54 13.56
C ASN A 228 20.18 6.71 14.67
N LYS A 229 20.61 5.47 14.34
CA LYS A 229 21.26 4.57 15.31
C LYS A 229 22.59 5.10 15.85
N GLN A 230 23.29 5.94 15.10
CA GLN A 230 24.53 6.58 15.53
C GLN A 230 24.29 7.81 16.44
N GLY A 231 23.01 8.18 16.66
CA GLY A 231 22.64 9.33 17.44
C GLY A 231 22.76 10.67 16.69
N GLN A 232 22.93 10.64 15.37
CA GLN A 232 22.88 11.84 14.55
C GLN A 232 21.46 12.37 14.51
N VAL A 233 21.32 13.66 14.78
CA VAL A 233 20.04 14.37 14.88
C VAL A 233 19.89 15.27 13.67
N ASN A 234 18.75 15.20 13.02
CA ASN A 234 18.32 16.16 12.03
C ASN A 234 17.06 16.86 12.51
N VAL A 235 17.05 18.19 12.47
CA VAL A 235 15.93 19.02 12.90
C VAL A 235 15.51 19.93 11.76
N ILE A 236 14.21 19.93 11.51
CA ILE A 236 13.55 20.86 10.60
C ILE A 236 12.60 21.70 11.45
N GLU A 237 12.82 23.00 11.42
CA GLU A 237 11.95 23.94 12.12
C GLU A 237 10.67 24.19 11.33
N ARG A 238 9.61 24.54 12.04
CA ARG A 238 8.36 24.96 11.40
C ARG A 238 8.58 26.32 10.75
N GLU A 239 8.18 26.47 9.50
CA GLU A 239 8.12 27.76 8.85
C GLU A 239 7.19 28.68 9.67
N LYS A 240 7.73 29.80 10.11
CA LYS A 240 6.91 30.83 10.74
C LYS A 240 6.02 31.38 9.65
N GLY A 241 4.71 31.11 9.76
CA GLY A 241 3.73 31.40 8.74
C GLY A 241 3.82 32.85 8.24
N GLN A 242 3.70 32.97 6.93
CA GLN A 242 3.32 34.21 6.29
C GLN A 242 1.91 34.61 6.71
#